data_cb74911d3ea96a81cba909fb04396b21
#
_entry.id   cb74911d3ea96a81cba909fb04396b21
#
_cell.length_a   1.000
_cell.length_b   1.000
_cell.length_c   1.000
_cell.angle_alpha   90.00
_cell.angle_beta   90.00
_cell.angle_gamma   90.00
#
_symmetry.space_group_name_H-M   'P 1'
#
loop_
_entity.id
_entity.type
_entity.pdbx_description
1 polymer ?
#
loop_
_entity_poly.entity_id
_entity_poly.type
_entity_poly.pdbx_seq_one_letter_code
_entity_poly.pdbx_strand_id
1 'polypeptide(L)'
;MKTLGRTLKDSREMIPLTLRQVEEATGVSNAYLSQLENDKIKSPSANILYKLANIYNIELDSLLVASGIIEKQSTKKSKLLNKIALSAKELTQDEEQALLEYLRFLRHKKNG
;
A
#
# COMPACT_ATOMS: atom_id res chain seq x y z
N MET A 1 18.94 -2.46 0.61
CA MET A 1 17.60 -1.90 0.80
C MET A 1 16.60 -2.69 -0.03
N LYS A 2 15.49 -3.10 0.56
CA LYS A 2 14.49 -3.88 -0.16
C LYS A 2 13.67 -2.99 -1.07
N THR A 3 13.39 -3.49 -2.28
CA THR A 3 12.44 -2.84 -3.16
C THR A 3 11.02 -3.11 -2.67
N LEU A 4 10.06 -2.38 -3.21
CA LEU A 4 8.65 -2.64 -2.90
C LEU A 4 8.27 -4.09 -3.24
N GLY A 5 8.67 -4.55 -4.43
CA GLY A 5 8.36 -5.92 -4.86
C GLY A 5 8.93 -6.96 -3.92
N ARG A 6 10.16 -6.78 -3.49
CA ARG A 6 10.80 -7.70 -2.56
C ARG A 6 10.10 -7.70 -1.20
N THR A 7 9.73 -6.53 -0.73
CA THR A 7 9.00 -6.39 0.54
C THR A 7 7.67 -7.14 0.47
N LEU A 8 6.95 -6.99 -0.63
CA LEU A 8 5.66 -7.67 -0.81
C LEU A 8 5.84 -9.17 -0.90
N LYS A 9 6.84 -9.62 -1.66
CA LYS A 9 7.09 -11.05 -1.81
C LYS A 9 7.47 -11.69 -0.48
N ASP A 10 8.37 -11.05 0.26
CA ASP A 10 8.78 -11.57 1.57
C ASP A 10 7.60 -11.66 2.53
N SER A 11 6.76 -10.62 2.55
CA SER A 11 5.59 -10.60 3.42
C SER A 11 4.60 -11.72 3.06
N ARG A 12 4.38 -11.92 1.76
CA ARG A 12 3.50 -12.98 1.29
C ARG A 12 4.01 -14.37 1.69
N GLU A 13 5.31 -14.58 1.52
CA GLU A 13 5.92 -15.88 1.80
C GLU A 13 5.99 -16.19 3.30
N MET A 14 6.02 -15.18 4.12
CA MET A 14 6.04 -15.38 5.56
C MET A 14 4.72 -15.94 6.11
N ILE A 15 3.60 -15.64 5.48
CA ILE A 15 2.29 -16.06 6.00
C ILE A 15 2.01 -17.55 5.86
N PRO A 16 2.41 -18.40 4.93
CA PRO A 16 2.74 -18.27 3.52
C PRO A 16 1.49 -18.30 2.63
N LEU A 17 1.42 -17.41 1.67
CA LEU A 17 0.31 -17.34 0.73
C LEU A 17 0.82 -17.49 -0.70
N THR A 18 0.02 -18.14 -1.55
CA THR A 18 0.32 -18.17 -2.98
C THR A 18 -0.25 -16.91 -3.62
N LEU A 19 0.26 -16.57 -4.81
CA LEU A 19 -0.27 -15.44 -5.57
C LEU A 19 -1.76 -15.62 -5.85
N ARG A 20 -2.18 -16.85 -6.12
CA ARG A 20 -3.58 -17.14 -6.38
C ARG A 20 -4.45 -16.87 -5.16
N GLN A 21 -3.97 -17.23 -3.98
CA GLN A 21 -4.70 -16.97 -2.74
C GLN A 21 -4.85 -15.48 -2.50
N VAL A 22 -3.81 -14.71 -2.80
CA VAL A 22 -3.85 -13.25 -2.66
C VAL A 22 -4.83 -12.66 -3.67
N GLU A 23 -4.84 -13.17 -4.89
CA GLU A 23 -5.80 -12.74 -5.90
C GLU A 23 -7.24 -12.97 -5.43
N GLU A 24 -7.51 -14.14 -4.89
CA GLU A 24 -8.84 -14.46 -4.39
C GLU A 24 -9.28 -13.57 -3.24
N ALA A 25 -8.33 -13.20 -2.38
CA ALA A 25 -8.62 -12.39 -1.21
C ALA A 25 -8.75 -10.89 -1.52
N THR A 26 -7.99 -10.40 -2.50
CA THR A 26 -7.91 -8.96 -2.78
C THR A 26 -8.61 -8.53 -4.06
N GLY A 27 -8.83 -9.46 -4.98
CA GLY A 27 -9.33 -9.11 -6.31
C GLY A 27 -8.25 -8.60 -7.25
N VAL A 28 -7.00 -8.51 -6.78
CA VAL A 28 -5.88 -8.08 -7.61
C VAL A 28 -5.36 -9.29 -8.39
N SER A 29 -5.22 -9.17 -9.71
CA SER A 29 -4.87 -10.31 -10.54
C SER A 29 -3.51 -10.89 -10.20
N ASN A 30 -3.41 -12.21 -10.34
CA ASN A 30 -2.17 -12.95 -10.14
C ASN A 30 -1.04 -12.40 -11.01
N ALA A 31 -1.34 -12.11 -12.29
CA ALA A 31 -0.36 -11.55 -13.21
C ALA A 31 0.16 -10.20 -12.73
N TYR A 32 -0.74 -9.35 -12.25
CA TYR A 32 -0.35 -8.04 -11.71
C TYR A 32 0.53 -8.20 -10.48
N LEU A 33 0.14 -9.07 -9.56
CA LEU A 33 0.91 -9.33 -8.34
C LEU A 33 2.31 -9.84 -8.67
N SER A 34 2.43 -10.74 -9.63
CA SER A 34 3.72 -11.25 -10.06
C SER A 34 4.62 -10.14 -10.62
N GLN A 35 4.06 -9.28 -11.45
CA GLN A 35 4.81 -8.15 -11.99
C GLN A 35 5.23 -7.17 -10.91
N LEU A 36 4.37 -6.95 -9.94
CA LEU A 36 4.66 -6.07 -8.83
C LEU A 36 5.80 -6.62 -7.96
N GLU A 37 5.77 -7.92 -7.68
CA GLU A 37 6.82 -8.56 -6.88
C GLU A 37 8.16 -8.62 -7.60
N ASN A 38 8.14 -8.60 -8.93
CA ASN A 38 9.35 -8.61 -9.74
C ASN A 38 9.81 -7.21 -10.14
N ASP A 39 9.26 -6.18 -9.52
CA ASP A 39 9.61 -4.79 -9.74
C ASP A 39 9.37 -4.30 -11.16
N LYS A 40 8.49 -4.96 -11.90
CA LYS A 40 8.09 -4.54 -13.23
C LYS A 40 7.05 -3.42 -13.16
N ILE A 41 6.28 -3.40 -12.08
CA ILE A 41 5.36 -2.31 -11.78
C ILE A 41 5.93 -1.58 -10.56
N LYS A 42 6.34 -0.33 -10.75
CA LYS A 42 7.02 0.42 -9.70
C LYS A 42 6.12 1.37 -8.94
N SER A 43 4.98 1.73 -9.52
CA SER A 43 4.09 2.71 -8.91
C SER A 43 2.65 2.19 -8.86
N PRO A 44 2.39 1.18 -8.03
CA PRO A 44 1.02 0.70 -7.85
C PRO A 44 0.18 1.77 -7.14
N SER A 45 -1.15 1.69 -7.29
CA SER A 45 -2.02 2.64 -6.62
C SER A 45 -2.01 2.42 -5.11
N ALA A 46 -2.32 3.48 -4.37
CA ALA A 46 -2.42 3.39 -2.92
C ALA A 46 -3.50 2.38 -2.50
N ASN A 47 -4.56 2.26 -3.28
CA ASN A 47 -5.64 1.32 -3.01
C ASN A 47 -5.13 -0.13 -3.03
N ILE A 48 -4.31 -0.47 -4.04
CA ILE A 48 -3.72 -1.81 -4.13
C ILE A 48 -2.80 -2.06 -2.94
N LEU A 49 -1.97 -1.07 -2.59
CA LEU A 49 -1.07 -1.20 -1.44
C LEU A 49 -1.84 -1.37 -0.14
N TYR A 50 -2.96 -0.65 0.01
CA TYR A 50 -3.81 -0.80 1.18
C TYR A 50 -4.35 -2.23 1.30
N LYS A 51 -4.83 -2.80 0.20
CA LYS A 51 -5.35 -4.17 0.19
C LYS A 51 -4.27 -5.17 0.56
N LEU A 52 -3.07 -5.00 0.02
CA LEU A 52 -1.95 -5.90 0.31
C LEU A 52 -1.46 -5.75 1.74
N ALA A 53 -1.38 -4.53 2.24
CA ALA A 53 -1.00 -4.29 3.64
C ALA A 53 -1.97 -4.99 4.58
N ASN A 54 -3.24 -4.95 4.25
CA ASN A 54 -4.28 -5.56 5.07
C ASN A 54 -4.16 -7.08 5.11
N ILE A 55 -3.96 -7.71 3.95
CA ILE A 55 -3.88 -9.17 3.89
C ILE A 55 -2.55 -9.69 4.43
N TYR A 56 -1.46 -8.95 4.24
CA TYR A 56 -0.14 -9.34 4.74
C TYR A 56 0.10 -8.91 6.18
N ASN A 57 -0.83 -8.17 6.75
CA ASN A 57 -0.74 -7.68 8.13
C ASN A 57 0.53 -6.86 8.36
N ILE A 58 0.85 -5.99 7.42
CA ILE A 58 1.99 -5.07 7.52
C ILE A 58 1.48 -3.64 7.46
N GLU A 59 2.33 -2.72 7.90
CA GLU A 59 1.97 -1.31 7.96
C GLU A 59 1.85 -0.73 6.55
N LEU A 60 0.74 -0.07 6.28
CA LEU A 60 0.54 0.61 5.00
C LEU A 60 1.62 1.67 4.77
N ASP A 61 2.02 2.38 5.83
CA ASP A 61 3.08 3.38 5.73
C ASP A 61 4.36 2.80 5.13
N SER A 62 4.73 1.59 5.53
CA SER A 62 5.93 0.93 5.01
C SER A 62 5.84 0.72 3.51
N LEU A 63 4.67 0.31 3.02
CA LEU A 63 4.47 0.10 1.58
C LEU A 63 4.44 1.43 0.82
N LEU A 64 3.81 2.44 1.39
CA LEU A 64 3.76 3.76 0.76
C LEU A 64 5.16 4.36 0.63
N VAL A 65 5.98 4.22 1.66
CA VAL A 65 7.37 4.68 1.62
C VAL A 65 8.15 3.89 0.57
N ALA A 66 8.01 2.57 0.56
CA ALA A 66 8.73 1.71 -0.38
C ALA A 66 8.34 2.00 -1.83
N SER A 67 7.10 2.41 -2.07
CA SER A 67 6.62 2.74 -3.41
C SER A 67 7.00 4.15 -3.85
N GLY A 68 7.49 4.98 -2.94
CA GLY A 68 7.81 6.37 -3.23
C GLY A 68 6.63 7.33 -3.16
N ILE A 69 5.45 6.84 -2.77
CA ILE A 69 4.27 7.70 -2.65
C ILE A 69 4.47 8.73 -1.54
N ILE A 70 5.10 8.32 -0.43
CA ILE A 70 5.45 9.25 0.64
C ILE A 70 6.94 9.16 0.94
N GLU A 71 7.48 10.24 1.49
CA GLU A 71 8.90 10.30 1.84
C GLU A 71 9.14 9.65 3.19
N LYS A 72 10.30 9.02 3.33
CA LYS A 72 10.71 8.40 4.58
C LYS A 72 11.26 9.47 5.52
N GLN A 73 10.39 10.29 6.06
CA GLN A 73 10.77 11.38 6.97
C GLN A 73 10.10 11.20 8.32
N SER A 74 10.73 11.72 9.36
CA SER A 74 10.19 11.62 10.71
C SER A 74 8.85 12.34 10.87
N THR A 75 8.63 13.38 10.09
CA THR A 75 7.39 14.16 10.10
C THR A 75 6.42 13.70 9.02
N LYS A 76 6.53 12.47 8.62
CA LYS A 76 5.79 11.94 7.47
C LYS A 76 4.28 12.07 7.57
N LYS A 77 3.70 11.97 8.76
CA LYS A 77 2.25 12.11 8.92
C LYS A 77 1.78 13.51 8.54
N SER A 78 2.50 14.54 9.02
CA SER A 78 2.17 15.91 8.69
C SER A 78 2.38 16.20 7.21
N LYS A 79 3.47 15.66 6.64
CA LYS A 79 3.75 15.83 5.21
C LYS A 79 2.72 15.13 4.36
N LEU A 80 2.31 13.93 4.76
CA LEU A 80 1.29 13.19 4.04
C LEU A 80 -0.03 13.95 4.05
N LEU A 81 -0.44 14.43 5.22
CA LEU A 81 -1.67 15.21 5.34
C LEU A 81 -1.62 16.49 4.51
N ASN A 82 -0.47 17.15 4.47
CA ASN A 82 -0.29 18.34 3.64
C ASN A 82 -0.39 18.01 2.15
N LYS A 83 0.25 16.93 1.72
CA LYS A 83 0.15 16.49 0.33
C LYS A 83 -1.29 16.18 -0.05
N ILE A 84 -2.01 15.51 0.83
CA ILE A 84 -3.41 15.18 0.63
C ILE A 84 -4.23 16.45 0.48
N ALA A 85 -4.04 17.41 1.38
CA ALA A 85 -4.78 18.67 1.34
C ALA A 85 -4.50 19.45 0.05
N LEU A 86 -3.23 19.47 -0.38
CA LEU A 86 -2.84 20.20 -1.59
C LEU A 86 -3.30 19.51 -2.87
N SER A 87 -3.40 18.19 -2.85
CA SER A 87 -3.73 17.40 -4.02
C SER A 87 -5.16 16.91 -4.07
N ALA A 88 -5.99 17.30 -3.11
CA ALA A 88 -7.35 16.78 -2.98
C ALA A 88 -8.18 16.98 -4.26
N LYS A 89 -7.94 18.08 -4.97
CA LYS A 89 -8.67 18.38 -6.20
C LYS A 89 -8.23 17.52 -7.37
N GLU A 90 -7.06 16.91 -7.27
CA GLU A 90 -6.48 16.14 -8.37
C GLU A 90 -6.62 14.63 -8.15
N LEU A 91 -7.18 14.22 -7.02
CA LEU A 91 -7.35 12.81 -6.72
C LEU A 91 -8.40 12.18 -7.59
N THR A 92 -8.09 10.98 -8.09
CA THR A 92 -9.09 10.15 -8.75
C THR A 92 -10.04 9.61 -7.67
N GLN A 93 -11.17 9.08 -8.11
CA GLN A 93 -12.13 8.50 -7.20
C GLN A 93 -11.52 7.34 -6.40
N ASP A 94 -10.70 6.53 -7.07
CA ASP A 94 -10.03 5.40 -6.41
C ASP A 94 -8.99 5.88 -5.39
N GLU A 95 -8.26 6.93 -5.72
CA GLU A 95 -7.28 7.50 -4.80
C GLU A 95 -7.96 8.12 -3.59
N GLU A 96 -9.09 8.78 -3.81
CA GLU A 96 -9.87 9.37 -2.72
C GLU A 96 -10.39 8.28 -1.79
N GLN A 97 -10.88 7.19 -2.34
CA GLN A 97 -11.36 6.05 -1.57
C GLN A 97 -10.24 5.42 -0.76
N ALA A 98 -9.09 5.22 -1.38
CA ALA A 98 -7.91 4.67 -0.70
C ALA A 98 -7.47 5.57 0.44
N LEU A 99 -7.54 6.89 0.24
CA LEU A 99 -7.20 7.85 1.27
C LEU A 99 -8.14 7.76 2.45
N LEU A 100 -9.44 7.67 2.20
CA LEU A 100 -10.43 7.53 3.26
C LEU A 100 -10.19 6.26 4.05
N GLU A 101 -9.86 5.18 3.39
CA GLU A 101 -9.57 3.91 4.04
C GLU A 101 -8.28 4.00 4.87
N TYR A 102 -7.28 4.71 4.37
CA TYR A 102 -6.04 4.92 5.10
C TYR A 102 -6.29 5.72 6.38
N LEU A 103 -7.08 6.78 6.29
CA LEU A 103 -7.43 7.57 7.47
C LEU A 103 -8.21 6.75 8.49
N ARG A 104 -9.11 5.90 8.01
CA ARG A 104 -9.87 5.00 8.86
C ARG A 104 -8.96 4.00 9.56
N PHE A 105 -7.98 3.46 8.83
CA PHE A 105 -6.99 2.55 9.36
C PHE A 105 -6.18 3.21 10.48
N LEU A 106 -5.70 4.43 10.26
CA LEU A 106 -4.94 5.17 11.26
C LEU A 106 -5.77 5.41 12.52
N ARG A 107 -7.04 5.79 12.33
CA ARG A 107 -7.94 6.05 13.43
C ARG A 107 -8.19 4.80 14.26
N HIS A 108 -8.41 3.69 13.57
CA HIS A 108 -8.62 2.40 14.23
C HIS A 108 -7.37 1.96 15.01
N LYS A 109 -6.21 2.10 14.40
CA LYS A 109 -4.93 1.76 15.04
C LYS A 109 -4.69 2.60 16.28
N LYS A 110 -5.07 3.87 16.23
CA LYS A 110 -4.88 4.79 17.34
C LYS A 110 -5.78 4.45 18.53
N ASN A 111 -6.96 3.94 18.25
CA ASN A 111 -7.93 3.58 19.27
C ASN A 111 -7.82 2.13 19.75
N GLY A 112 -7.03 1.35 19.04
CA GLY A 112 -6.83 -0.07 19.37
C GLY A 112 -5.63 -0.31 20.31
#